data_8086e8f24565dd2d44d30859aa73a731
#
_entry.id   8086e8f24565dd2d44d30859aa73a731
#
_cell.length_a   1.000
_cell.length_b   1.000
_cell.length_c   1.000
_cell.angle_alpha   90.00
_cell.angle_beta   90.00
_cell.angle_gamma   90.00
#
_symmetry.space_group_name_H-M   'P 1'
#
loop_
_entity.id
_entity.type
_entity.pdbx_description
1 polymer ?
#
loop_
_entity_poly.entity_id
_entity_poly.type
_entity_poly.pdbx_seq_one_letter_code
_entity_poly.pdbx_strand_id
1 'polypeptide(L)'
;IGLVISANGQNIRAAYSFYYKTDVSQEKYRTQSDMMLDWSIGCSVYYNDASFHRDSLSNIAFDKNGNISDSEAYQKIFDYRSGAINDVTFIDFSEKKFETVYRPATIFLEGKGILELPRWQITDETTVTSMGFAVRKATAEYLGRKWVIWYCEDIPVSAGPWLLWGAPGLIAHAYDSEEIFHFKLLNVQELGTDSRYAQIKDFCESPQGVSVHRYTYEMSKAEQVHNKMMRDLDYMFSMAGESPSQVTVVDKNGRSSVMSNTRNYIPLIPDGYWK
;
A
#
# COMPACT_ATOMS: atom_id res chain seq x y z
N ILE A 1 7.94 -22.03 -17.62
CA ILE A 1 9.29 -21.96 -17.03
C ILE A 1 9.03 -21.49 -15.60
N GLY A 2 9.10 -22.44 -14.64
CA GLY A 2 8.89 -22.12 -13.23
C GLY A 2 10.04 -21.26 -12.72
N LEU A 3 9.72 -20.12 -12.11
CA LEU A 3 10.66 -19.30 -11.39
C LEU A 3 11.08 -20.08 -10.14
N VAL A 4 12.27 -20.66 -10.12
CA VAL A 4 12.83 -21.29 -8.92
C VAL A 4 13.44 -20.16 -8.09
N ILE A 5 12.71 -19.62 -7.15
CA ILE A 5 13.26 -18.70 -6.16
C ILE A 5 14.01 -19.55 -5.14
N SER A 6 15.33 -19.44 -5.13
CA SER A 6 16.19 -20.20 -4.23
C SER A 6 15.95 -19.80 -2.76
N ALA A 7 15.90 -20.78 -1.86
CA ALA A 7 15.68 -20.60 -0.42
C ALA A 7 16.78 -19.82 0.34
N ASN A 8 17.82 -19.37 -0.35
CA ASN A 8 18.99 -18.73 0.25
C ASN A 8 18.91 -17.20 0.14
N GLY A 9 18.13 -16.57 1.04
CA GLY A 9 18.35 -15.16 1.40
C GLY A 9 18.15 -14.14 0.29
N GLN A 10 17.32 -14.41 -0.72
CA GLN A 10 17.10 -13.52 -1.84
C GLN A 10 16.08 -12.46 -1.51
N ASN A 11 16.45 -11.19 -1.75
CA ASN A 11 15.50 -10.09 -1.73
C ASN A 11 14.52 -10.26 -2.90
N ILE A 12 13.24 -9.96 -2.69
CA ILE A 12 12.21 -10.03 -3.73
C ILE A 12 11.45 -8.71 -3.84
N ARG A 13 10.96 -8.43 -5.04
CA ARG A 13 9.88 -7.48 -5.29
C ARG A 13 8.65 -8.21 -5.77
N ALA A 14 7.53 -8.01 -5.08
CA ALA A 14 6.25 -8.53 -5.47
C ALA A 14 5.31 -7.37 -5.84
N ALA A 15 4.71 -7.43 -7.03
CA ALA A 15 3.71 -6.48 -7.49
C ALA A 15 2.32 -7.02 -7.17
N TYR A 16 1.48 -6.17 -6.59
CA TYR A 16 0.10 -6.48 -6.22
C TYR A 16 -0.87 -5.52 -6.88
N SER A 17 -1.98 -6.03 -7.36
CA SER A 17 -3.15 -5.21 -7.62
C SER A 17 -3.99 -5.14 -6.35
N PHE A 18 -4.30 -3.92 -5.93
CA PHE A 18 -5.15 -3.67 -4.78
C PHE A 18 -6.52 -3.19 -5.24
N TYR A 19 -7.57 -3.89 -4.80
CA TYR A 19 -8.96 -3.57 -5.07
C TYR A 19 -9.68 -3.30 -3.76
N TYR A 20 -10.59 -2.32 -3.76
CA TYR A 20 -11.44 -2.12 -2.60
C TYR A 20 -12.82 -1.59 -3.01
N LYS A 21 -13.79 -1.78 -2.12
CA LYS A 21 -15.11 -1.15 -2.21
C LYS A 21 -15.12 0.10 -1.35
N THR A 22 -15.67 1.18 -1.87
CA THR A 22 -15.90 2.39 -1.08
C THR A 22 -17.21 2.32 -0.30
N ASP A 23 -18.10 1.41 -0.68
CA ASP A 23 -19.38 1.14 -0.05
C ASP A 23 -19.66 -0.36 -0.11
N VAL A 24 -20.09 -0.96 1.00
CA VAL A 24 -20.39 -2.40 1.09
C VAL A 24 -21.52 -2.84 0.14
N SER A 25 -22.41 -1.93 -0.25
CA SER A 25 -23.48 -2.20 -1.21
C SER A 25 -23.03 -2.23 -2.67
N GLN A 26 -21.78 -1.83 -2.97
CA GLN A 26 -21.26 -1.84 -4.32
C GLN A 26 -20.95 -3.24 -4.81
N GLU A 27 -21.46 -3.59 -5.99
CA GLU A 27 -21.12 -4.86 -6.65
C GLU A 27 -19.70 -4.86 -7.23
N LYS A 28 -19.21 -3.68 -7.66
CA LYS A 28 -17.93 -3.56 -8.35
C LYS A 28 -16.84 -2.97 -7.44
N TYR A 29 -15.68 -3.60 -7.49
CA TYR A 29 -14.47 -3.06 -6.87
C TYR A 29 -13.94 -1.87 -7.64
N ARG A 30 -13.34 -0.95 -6.91
CA ARG A 30 -12.52 0.09 -7.48
C ARG A 30 -11.07 -0.39 -7.52
N THR A 31 -10.50 -0.49 -8.73
CA THR A 31 -9.08 -0.82 -8.85
C THR A 31 -8.27 0.38 -8.40
N GLN A 32 -7.37 0.16 -7.47
CA GLN A 32 -6.30 1.09 -7.13
C GLN A 32 -5.11 0.83 -8.05
N SER A 33 -4.12 1.66 -7.95
CA SER A 33 -2.85 1.45 -8.65
C SER A 33 -2.11 0.22 -8.15
N ASP A 34 -1.15 -0.21 -8.93
CA ASP A 34 -0.27 -1.32 -8.55
C ASP A 34 0.56 -0.93 -7.32
N MET A 35 0.54 -1.83 -6.35
CA MET A 35 1.30 -1.71 -5.12
C MET A 35 2.49 -2.65 -5.18
N MET A 36 3.60 -2.23 -4.63
CA MET A 36 4.83 -3.02 -4.57
C MET A 36 5.16 -3.40 -3.14
N LEU A 37 5.66 -4.61 -2.98
CA LEU A 37 6.30 -5.10 -1.76
C LEU A 37 7.76 -5.39 -2.09
N ASP A 38 8.69 -4.63 -1.52
CA ASP A 38 10.09 -5.03 -1.47
C ASP A 38 10.33 -5.71 -0.14
N TRP A 39 10.76 -6.97 -0.19
CA TRP A 39 11.11 -7.75 0.98
C TRP A 39 12.59 -8.11 0.95
N SER A 40 13.24 -7.94 2.08
CA SER A 40 14.60 -8.38 2.35
C SER A 40 14.64 -9.12 3.68
N ILE A 41 15.71 -9.87 3.96
CA ILE A 41 15.86 -10.51 5.26
C ILE A 41 15.81 -9.44 6.36
N GLY A 42 14.82 -9.56 7.24
CA GLY A 42 14.64 -8.67 8.39
C GLY A 42 13.75 -7.45 8.15
N CYS A 43 13.48 -7.02 6.92
CA CYS A 43 12.63 -5.86 6.68
C CYS A 43 11.83 -5.94 5.38
N SER A 44 10.75 -5.15 5.30
CA SER A 44 10.03 -4.93 4.05
C SER A 44 9.46 -3.51 3.97
N VAL A 45 9.15 -3.08 2.74
CA VAL A 45 8.39 -1.87 2.48
C VAL A 45 7.29 -2.16 1.47
N TYR A 46 6.07 -1.75 1.79
CA TYR A 46 4.90 -1.82 0.93
C TYR A 46 4.48 -0.42 0.53
N TYR A 47 4.38 -0.16 -0.79
CA TYR A 47 4.24 1.20 -1.31
C TYR A 47 3.55 1.22 -2.68
N ASN A 48 3.08 2.40 -3.08
CA ASN A 48 2.52 2.64 -4.40
C ASN A 48 3.62 2.93 -5.42
N ASP A 49 3.66 2.17 -6.53
CA ASP A 49 4.72 2.29 -7.54
C ASP A 49 4.73 3.66 -8.24
N ALA A 50 3.56 4.16 -8.63
CA ALA A 50 3.46 5.48 -9.26
C ALA A 50 3.91 6.60 -8.30
N SER A 51 3.59 6.48 -7.01
CA SER A 51 4.04 7.42 -6.00
C SER A 51 5.56 7.39 -5.83
N PHE A 52 6.18 6.21 -5.82
CA PHE A 52 7.63 6.08 -5.76
C PHE A 52 8.32 6.81 -6.93
N HIS A 53 7.84 6.60 -8.15
CA HIS A 53 8.40 7.26 -9.33
C HIS A 53 8.23 8.78 -9.27
N ARG A 54 7.06 9.25 -8.85
CA ARG A 54 6.79 10.68 -8.67
C ARG A 54 7.72 11.30 -7.62
N ASP A 55 7.90 10.63 -6.49
CA ASP A 55 8.75 11.09 -5.41
C ASP A 55 10.22 11.13 -5.85
N SER A 56 10.68 10.11 -6.58
CA SER A 56 12.03 10.07 -7.15
C SER A 56 12.27 11.20 -8.14
N LEU A 57 11.30 11.50 -9.00
CA LEU A 57 11.38 12.62 -9.93
C LEU A 57 11.33 13.97 -9.20
N SER A 58 10.58 14.08 -8.11
CA SER A 58 10.55 15.29 -7.29
C SER A 58 11.91 15.59 -6.67
N ASN A 59 12.62 14.57 -6.20
CA ASN A 59 13.99 14.73 -5.67
C ASN A 59 14.99 15.23 -6.72
N ILE A 60 14.75 14.98 -8.01
CA ILE A 60 15.56 15.48 -9.12
C ILE A 60 15.10 16.89 -9.54
N ALA A 61 13.79 17.09 -9.64
CA ALA A 61 13.17 18.29 -10.18
C ALA A 61 13.34 19.51 -9.31
N PHE A 62 13.45 19.36 -7.99
CA PHE A 62 13.49 20.48 -7.05
C PHE A 62 14.81 20.56 -6.30
N ASP A 63 15.27 21.79 -6.07
CA ASP A 63 16.38 22.08 -5.17
C ASP A 63 15.92 22.08 -3.69
N LYS A 64 16.87 22.26 -2.75
CA LYS A 64 16.59 22.29 -1.31
C LYS A 64 15.67 23.45 -0.87
N ASN A 65 15.49 24.45 -1.72
CA ASN A 65 14.64 25.60 -1.47
C ASN A 65 13.25 25.44 -2.12
N GLY A 66 13.00 24.32 -2.79
CA GLY A 66 11.75 24.05 -3.49
C GLY A 66 11.64 24.73 -4.87
N ASN A 67 12.74 25.24 -5.42
CA ASN A 67 12.75 25.78 -6.78
C ASN A 67 12.96 24.66 -7.79
N ILE A 68 12.38 24.82 -8.98
CA ILE A 68 12.61 23.89 -10.07
C ILE A 68 14.04 24.01 -10.56
N SER A 69 14.83 22.94 -10.37
CA SER A 69 16.23 22.82 -10.80
C SER A 69 16.37 21.98 -12.08
N ASP A 70 15.43 21.05 -12.33
CA ASP A 70 15.35 20.25 -13.54
C ASP A 70 13.92 20.27 -14.11
N SER A 71 13.74 21.01 -15.21
CA SER A 71 12.44 21.19 -15.84
C SER A 71 11.93 19.93 -16.55
N GLU A 72 12.81 19.07 -17.02
CA GLU A 72 12.42 17.81 -17.67
C GLU A 72 11.88 16.82 -16.63
N ALA A 73 12.59 16.63 -15.52
CA ALA A 73 12.14 15.83 -14.41
C ALA A 73 10.80 16.34 -13.85
N TYR A 74 10.66 17.69 -13.71
CA TYR A 74 9.42 18.32 -13.28
C TYR A 74 8.23 17.97 -14.19
N GLN A 75 8.41 18.01 -15.51
CA GLN A 75 7.34 17.64 -16.45
C GLN A 75 6.97 16.16 -16.34
N LYS A 76 7.95 15.28 -16.11
CA LYS A 76 7.72 13.84 -15.98
C LYS A 76 6.97 13.45 -14.70
N ILE A 77 6.96 14.27 -13.65
CA ILE A 77 6.16 14.03 -12.44
C ILE A 77 4.70 13.81 -12.78
N PHE A 78 4.18 14.51 -13.76
CA PHE A 78 2.77 14.45 -14.16
C PHE A 78 2.40 13.20 -14.96
N ASP A 79 3.39 12.42 -15.41
CA ASP A 79 3.15 11.13 -16.08
C ASP A 79 2.74 10.04 -15.06
N TYR A 80 3.12 10.21 -13.80
CA TYR A 80 2.80 9.29 -12.71
C TYR A 80 1.64 9.81 -11.87
N ARG A 81 0.51 9.10 -11.97
CA ARG A 81 -0.67 9.39 -11.16
C ARG A 81 -0.64 8.51 -9.93
N SER A 82 -0.62 9.13 -8.76
CA SER A 82 -0.86 8.37 -7.54
C SER A 82 -2.31 7.89 -7.51
N GLY A 83 -2.52 6.66 -7.13
CA GLY A 83 -3.84 6.17 -6.74
C GLY A 83 -4.35 6.90 -5.50
N ALA A 84 -5.57 6.60 -5.07
CA ALA A 84 -6.15 7.19 -3.87
C ALA A 84 -5.41 6.81 -2.59
N ILE A 85 -4.59 5.76 -2.62
CA ILE A 85 -3.77 5.32 -1.49
C ILE A 85 -2.29 5.54 -1.84
N ASN A 86 -1.68 6.46 -1.11
CA ASN A 86 -0.26 6.79 -1.16
C ASN A 86 0.49 6.35 0.10
N ASP A 87 -0.13 5.50 0.90
CA ASP A 87 0.42 5.08 2.17
C ASP A 87 1.62 4.16 1.94
N VAL A 88 2.59 4.32 2.80
CA VAL A 88 3.79 3.48 2.82
C VAL A 88 3.82 2.73 4.13
N THR A 89 4.04 1.43 4.08
CA THR A 89 4.20 0.61 5.29
C THR A 89 5.58 -0.03 5.31
N PHE A 90 6.34 0.26 6.35
CA PHE A 90 7.64 -0.34 6.65
C PHE A 90 7.46 -1.40 7.74
N ILE A 91 8.10 -2.54 7.59
CA ILE A 91 8.14 -3.59 8.61
C ILE A 91 9.59 -3.91 8.95
N ASP A 92 9.90 -3.96 10.23
CA ASP A 92 11.09 -4.57 10.79
C ASP A 92 10.69 -5.87 11.49
N PHE A 93 10.99 -7.00 10.86
CA PHE A 93 10.64 -8.32 11.38
C PHE A 93 11.52 -8.72 12.57
N SER A 94 12.75 -8.18 12.67
CA SER A 94 13.68 -8.46 13.75
C SER A 94 13.25 -7.80 15.06
N GLU A 95 12.83 -6.53 14.97
CA GLU A 95 12.32 -5.76 16.08
C GLU A 95 10.82 -6.00 16.33
N LYS A 96 10.13 -6.71 15.43
CA LYS A 96 8.67 -6.90 15.44
C LYS A 96 7.93 -5.56 15.53
N LYS A 97 8.35 -4.63 14.72
CA LYS A 97 7.77 -3.28 14.64
C LYS A 97 7.34 -2.97 13.22
N PHE A 98 6.37 -2.09 13.11
CA PHE A 98 6.00 -1.49 11.82
C PHE A 98 5.77 0.00 11.96
N GLU A 99 5.88 0.67 10.84
CA GLU A 99 5.58 2.09 10.68
C GLU A 99 4.74 2.27 9.42
N THR A 100 3.61 2.95 9.53
CA THR A 100 2.82 3.38 8.37
C THR A 100 2.88 4.88 8.25
N VAL A 101 3.23 5.38 7.07
CA VAL A 101 3.20 6.79 6.73
C VAL A 101 1.99 7.03 5.83
N TYR A 102 0.94 7.62 6.39
CA TYR A 102 -0.21 8.11 5.65
C TYR A 102 0.13 9.46 5.02
N ARG A 103 -0.22 9.64 3.76
CA ARG A 103 0.21 10.79 2.96
C ARG A 103 -0.97 11.52 2.30
N PRO A 104 -1.97 11.99 3.06
CA PRO A 104 -3.07 12.78 2.51
C PRO A 104 -2.58 14.19 2.18
N ALA A 105 -2.58 14.53 0.89
CA ALA A 105 -2.16 15.84 0.38
C ALA A 105 -0.76 16.27 0.86
N THR A 106 -0.67 17.31 1.68
CA THR A 106 0.59 17.87 2.23
C THR A 106 0.86 17.46 3.68
N ILE A 107 0.17 16.44 4.17
CA ILE A 107 0.34 15.94 5.54
C ILE A 107 0.99 14.58 5.50
N PHE A 108 2.05 14.39 6.28
CA PHE A 108 2.65 13.09 6.54
C PHE A 108 2.33 12.71 7.99
N LEU A 109 1.52 11.68 8.12
CA LEU A 109 1.07 11.18 9.40
C LEU A 109 1.69 9.81 9.64
N GLU A 110 2.67 9.75 10.53
CA GLU A 110 3.41 8.54 10.88
C GLU A 110 2.73 7.81 12.04
N GLY A 111 2.36 6.57 11.83
CA GLY A 111 1.90 5.66 12.86
C GLY A 111 2.91 4.56 13.13
N LYS A 112 3.31 4.36 14.38
CA LYS A 112 4.26 3.31 14.80
C LYS A 112 3.56 2.31 15.69
N GLY A 113 3.77 1.02 15.42
CA GLY A 113 3.14 -0.05 16.15
C GLY A 113 4.01 -1.30 16.30
N ILE A 114 3.52 -2.21 17.13
CA ILE A 114 4.11 -3.53 17.32
C ILE A 114 3.50 -4.47 16.28
N LEU A 115 4.35 -5.20 15.58
CA LEU A 115 3.94 -6.17 14.59
C LEU A 115 3.52 -7.47 15.28
N GLU A 116 2.23 -7.70 15.37
CA GLU A 116 1.67 -8.94 15.90
C GLU A 116 1.68 -10.04 14.84
N LEU A 117 1.96 -11.27 15.23
CA LEU A 117 1.90 -12.42 14.33
C LEU A 117 0.45 -12.88 14.15
N PRO A 118 -0.11 -12.85 12.91
CA PRO A 118 -1.42 -13.41 12.66
C PRO A 118 -1.45 -14.92 12.95
N ARG A 119 -2.50 -15.39 13.59
CA ARG A 119 -2.70 -16.82 13.90
C ARG A 119 -3.40 -17.51 12.74
N TRP A 120 -2.66 -17.79 11.66
CA TRP A 120 -3.21 -18.44 10.48
C TRP A 120 -3.71 -19.85 10.76
N GLN A 121 -4.96 -20.09 10.47
CA GLN A 121 -5.58 -21.43 10.42
C GLN A 121 -5.43 -21.94 8.99
N ILE A 122 -4.46 -22.81 8.78
CA ILE A 122 -4.16 -23.41 7.47
C ILE A 122 -5.20 -24.46 7.16
N THR A 123 -5.71 -24.48 5.93
CA THR A 123 -6.65 -25.48 5.42
C THR A 123 -5.99 -26.42 4.41
N ASP A 124 -6.68 -27.49 4.03
CA ASP A 124 -6.23 -28.39 2.96
C ASP A 124 -6.63 -27.89 1.56
N GLU A 125 -7.31 -26.74 1.48
CA GLU A 125 -7.73 -26.16 0.20
C GLU A 125 -6.51 -25.61 -0.56
N THR A 126 -6.36 -26.08 -1.79
CA THR A 126 -5.30 -25.64 -2.70
C THR A 126 -5.89 -25.24 -4.04
N THR A 127 -5.20 -24.33 -4.73
CA THR A 127 -5.52 -23.92 -6.09
C THR A 127 -4.27 -23.47 -6.81
N VAL A 128 -4.39 -23.08 -8.08
CA VAL A 128 -3.29 -22.56 -8.88
C VAL A 128 -3.63 -21.13 -9.31
N THR A 129 -2.70 -20.20 -9.10
CA THR A 129 -2.86 -18.81 -9.54
C THR A 129 -2.80 -18.70 -11.06
N SER A 130 -3.22 -17.56 -11.60
CA SER A 130 -3.09 -17.26 -13.04
C SER A 130 -1.63 -17.25 -13.52
N MET A 131 -0.67 -17.13 -12.60
CA MET A 131 0.77 -17.20 -12.88
C MET A 131 1.33 -18.64 -12.78
N GLY A 132 0.49 -19.63 -12.48
CA GLY A 132 0.91 -21.02 -12.36
C GLY A 132 1.46 -21.43 -10.99
N PHE A 133 1.44 -20.58 -9.98
CA PHE A 133 1.88 -20.95 -8.62
C PHE A 133 0.81 -21.75 -7.90
N ALA A 134 1.21 -22.88 -7.32
CA ALA A 134 0.38 -23.61 -6.37
C ALA A 134 0.26 -22.80 -5.07
N VAL A 135 -0.96 -22.61 -4.60
CA VAL A 135 -1.23 -21.83 -3.39
C VAL A 135 -2.19 -22.59 -2.47
N ARG A 136 -1.99 -22.40 -1.17
CA ARG A 136 -2.81 -22.99 -0.10
C ARG A 136 -3.55 -21.91 0.65
N LYS A 137 -4.77 -22.21 1.08
CA LYS A 137 -5.63 -21.30 1.82
C LYS A 137 -5.33 -21.30 3.31
N ALA A 138 -5.39 -20.11 3.91
CA ALA A 138 -5.44 -19.95 5.36
C ALA A 138 -6.37 -18.80 5.75
N THR A 139 -6.82 -18.80 7.02
CA THR A 139 -7.68 -17.73 7.56
C THR A 139 -7.18 -17.28 8.92
N ALA A 140 -7.40 -16.02 9.26
CA ALA A 140 -7.12 -15.48 10.59
C ALA A 140 -8.01 -14.28 10.90
N GLU A 141 -8.27 -14.07 12.19
CA GLU A 141 -8.72 -12.77 12.68
C GLU A 141 -7.47 -11.92 12.98
N TYR A 142 -7.33 -10.81 12.27
CA TYR A 142 -6.14 -9.96 12.39
C TYR A 142 -6.48 -8.51 12.06
N LEU A 143 -6.00 -7.58 12.89
CA LEU A 143 -6.23 -6.15 12.77
C LEU A 143 -7.72 -5.80 12.58
N GLY A 144 -8.58 -6.45 13.37
CA GLY A 144 -10.01 -6.19 13.41
C GLY A 144 -10.82 -6.75 12.24
N ARG A 145 -10.19 -7.53 11.36
CA ARG A 145 -10.87 -8.19 10.23
C ARG A 145 -10.60 -9.68 10.23
N LYS A 146 -11.53 -10.42 9.64
CA LYS A 146 -11.34 -11.83 9.32
C LYS A 146 -10.77 -11.91 7.89
N TRP A 147 -9.50 -12.29 7.81
CA TRP A 147 -8.77 -12.41 6.54
C TRP A 147 -8.82 -13.83 6.01
N VAL A 148 -8.92 -13.94 4.70
CA VAL A 148 -8.68 -15.15 3.91
C VAL A 148 -7.47 -14.90 3.05
N ILE A 149 -6.47 -15.79 3.11
CA ILE A 149 -5.27 -15.70 2.28
C ILE A 149 -5.06 -16.98 1.47
N TRP A 150 -4.37 -16.81 0.35
CA TRP A 150 -3.79 -17.88 -0.45
C TRP A 150 -2.30 -17.59 -0.56
N TYR A 151 -1.47 -18.48 -0.01
CA TYR A 151 -0.02 -18.30 0.04
C TYR A 151 0.70 -19.39 -0.75
N CYS A 152 1.87 -19.06 -1.30
CA CYS A 152 2.70 -19.91 -2.13
C CYS A 152 3.88 -20.44 -1.32
N GLU A 153 3.90 -21.75 -1.04
CA GLU A 153 4.99 -22.41 -0.30
C GLU A 153 6.28 -22.48 -1.14
N ASP A 154 6.18 -22.47 -2.48
CA ASP A 154 7.33 -22.48 -3.39
C ASP A 154 8.14 -21.16 -3.32
N ILE A 155 7.55 -20.10 -2.76
CA ILE A 155 8.22 -18.84 -2.48
C ILE A 155 8.32 -18.70 -0.95
N PRO A 156 9.40 -19.19 -0.33
CA PRO A 156 9.48 -19.34 1.14
C PRO A 156 9.79 -18.01 1.85
N VAL A 157 8.99 -16.99 1.54
CA VAL A 157 9.05 -15.65 2.10
C VAL A 157 7.80 -15.42 2.93
N SER A 158 7.94 -15.32 4.24
CA SER A 158 6.82 -15.16 5.18
C SER A 158 6.27 -13.72 5.18
N ALA A 159 5.94 -13.21 4.01
CA ALA A 159 5.50 -11.84 3.79
C ALA A 159 4.28 -11.76 2.85
N GLY A 160 3.65 -10.59 2.81
CA GLY A 160 2.52 -10.29 1.96
C GLY A 160 2.27 -8.78 1.86
N PRO A 161 1.18 -8.37 1.22
CA PRO A 161 0.86 -6.97 1.04
C PRO A 161 0.48 -6.32 2.38
N TRP A 162 0.75 -5.02 2.51
CA TRP A 162 0.44 -4.21 3.67
C TRP A 162 1.04 -4.81 4.96
N LEU A 163 0.24 -5.11 5.98
CA LEU A 163 0.64 -5.74 7.24
C LEU A 163 0.35 -7.25 7.29
N LEU A 164 -0.04 -7.86 6.18
CA LEU A 164 -0.32 -9.30 6.12
C LEU A 164 1.00 -10.08 5.96
N TRP A 165 1.30 -10.94 6.92
CA TRP A 165 2.56 -11.69 6.98
C TRP A 165 2.42 -12.99 7.79
N GLY A 166 3.49 -13.74 7.97
CA GLY A 166 3.52 -14.88 8.90
C GLY A 166 2.96 -16.18 8.33
N ALA A 167 2.53 -16.22 7.07
CA ALA A 167 2.22 -17.46 6.39
C ALA A 167 3.50 -18.22 6.02
N PRO A 168 3.45 -19.57 5.81
CA PRO A 168 4.63 -20.36 5.43
C PRO A 168 5.13 -20.12 4.00
N GLY A 169 4.77 -19.01 3.37
CA GLY A 169 5.16 -18.60 2.03
C GLY A 169 4.58 -17.24 1.67
N LEU A 170 4.94 -16.74 0.48
CA LEU A 170 4.47 -15.44 -0.01
C LEU A 170 2.94 -15.46 -0.16
N ILE A 171 2.26 -14.47 0.42
CA ILE A 171 0.82 -14.31 0.25
C ILE A 171 0.53 -13.82 -1.17
N ALA A 172 -0.07 -14.69 -1.99
CA ALA A 172 -0.38 -14.40 -3.39
C ALA A 172 -1.75 -13.76 -3.58
N HIS A 173 -2.70 -14.02 -2.68
CA HIS A 173 -4.01 -13.39 -2.69
C HIS A 173 -4.48 -13.23 -1.24
N ALA A 174 -5.04 -12.09 -0.92
CA ALA A 174 -5.65 -11.83 0.37
C ALA A 174 -6.95 -11.03 0.19
N TYR A 175 -7.96 -11.33 0.99
CA TYR A 175 -9.19 -10.57 1.06
C TYR A 175 -9.84 -10.71 2.44
N ASP A 176 -10.57 -9.69 2.87
CA ASP A 176 -11.35 -9.79 4.09
C ASP A 176 -12.70 -10.51 3.86
N SER A 177 -13.29 -11.09 4.89
CA SER A 177 -14.51 -11.92 4.79
C SER A 177 -15.74 -11.14 4.26
N GLU A 178 -15.71 -9.82 4.30
CA GLU A 178 -16.75 -8.94 3.73
C GLU A 178 -16.48 -8.59 2.27
N GLU A 179 -15.35 -9.09 1.73
CA GLU A 179 -14.89 -8.81 0.38
C GLU A 179 -14.81 -7.30 0.06
N ILE A 180 -14.38 -6.51 1.03
CA ILE A 180 -14.18 -5.07 0.86
C ILE A 180 -12.79 -4.82 0.26
N PHE A 181 -11.77 -5.49 0.79
CA PHE A 181 -10.37 -5.31 0.39
C PHE A 181 -9.82 -6.60 -0.24
N HIS A 182 -9.19 -6.43 -1.39
CA HIS A 182 -8.52 -7.52 -2.09
C HIS A 182 -7.12 -7.12 -2.50
N PHE A 183 -6.15 -7.98 -2.24
CA PHE A 183 -4.77 -7.90 -2.72
C PHE A 183 -4.49 -9.11 -3.58
N LYS A 184 -4.08 -8.91 -4.82
CA LYS A 184 -3.78 -10.00 -5.75
C LYS A 184 -2.39 -9.83 -6.34
N LEU A 185 -1.53 -10.82 -6.16
CA LEU A 185 -0.19 -10.86 -6.74
C LEU A 185 -0.27 -10.85 -8.28
N LEU A 186 0.46 -9.93 -8.88
CA LEU A 186 0.57 -9.78 -10.34
C LEU A 186 1.91 -10.29 -10.87
N ASN A 187 2.97 -10.12 -10.08
CA ASN A 187 4.32 -10.52 -10.45
C ASN A 187 5.21 -10.65 -9.21
N VAL A 188 6.26 -11.46 -9.30
CA VAL A 188 7.32 -11.54 -8.31
C VAL A 188 8.66 -11.72 -9.02
N GLN A 189 9.67 -11.01 -8.55
CA GLN A 189 11.03 -11.06 -9.10
C GLN A 189 12.08 -10.97 -8.00
N GLU A 190 13.26 -11.50 -8.28
CA GLU A 190 14.41 -11.31 -7.42
C GLU A 190 14.97 -9.90 -7.57
N LEU A 191 15.39 -9.29 -6.46
CA LEU A 191 15.86 -7.90 -6.44
C LEU A 191 17.39 -7.76 -6.37
N GLY A 192 18.12 -8.77 -5.99
CA GLY A 192 19.54 -8.58 -5.66
C GLY A 192 19.70 -7.49 -4.57
N THR A 193 20.35 -6.37 -4.90
CA THR A 193 20.56 -5.22 -4.00
C THR A 193 19.61 -4.04 -4.26
N ASP A 194 18.66 -4.18 -5.18
CA ASP A 194 17.84 -3.07 -5.71
C ASP A 194 16.58 -2.75 -4.89
N SER A 195 16.58 -3.04 -3.59
CA SER A 195 15.46 -2.65 -2.71
C SER A 195 15.30 -1.12 -2.65
N ARG A 196 14.07 -0.66 -2.80
CA ARG A 196 13.71 0.77 -2.70
C ARG A 196 13.50 1.23 -1.27
N TYR A 197 13.69 0.37 -0.28
CA TYR A 197 13.42 0.65 1.13
C TYR A 197 14.08 1.95 1.60
N ALA A 198 15.39 2.08 1.39
CA ALA A 198 16.14 3.26 1.83
C ALA A 198 15.71 4.55 1.11
N GLN A 199 15.48 4.49 -0.20
CA GLN A 199 15.03 5.65 -0.97
C GLN A 199 13.63 6.12 -0.54
N ILE A 200 12.71 5.20 -0.30
CA ILE A 200 11.35 5.52 0.16
C ILE A 200 11.41 6.09 1.58
N LYS A 201 12.27 5.54 2.43
CA LYS A 201 12.45 6.03 3.80
C LYS A 201 12.98 7.46 3.80
N ASP A 202 14.00 7.74 3.01
CA ASP A 202 14.58 9.08 2.85
C ASP A 202 13.54 10.09 2.35
N PHE A 203 12.76 9.74 1.34
CA PHE A 203 11.68 10.60 0.87
C PHE A 203 10.62 10.83 1.95
N CYS A 204 10.22 9.81 2.68
CA CYS A 204 9.28 9.98 3.80
C CYS A 204 9.85 10.88 4.89
N GLU A 205 11.17 10.90 5.10
CA GLU A 205 11.83 11.75 6.10
C GLU A 205 12.13 13.16 5.59
N SER A 206 12.48 13.33 4.31
CA SER A 206 12.96 14.59 3.73
C SER A 206 12.45 14.81 2.30
N PRO A 207 11.12 14.95 2.09
CA PRO A 207 10.56 15.15 0.75
C PRO A 207 11.05 16.47 0.14
N GLN A 208 11.43 16.42 -1.13
CA GLN A 208 11.85 17.60 -1.89
C GLN A 208 10.67 18.24 -2.63
N GLY A 209 10.73 19.57 -2.78
CA GLY A 209 9.74 20.31 -3.56
C GLY A 209 8.35 20.42 -2.96
N VAL A 210 8.14 19.86 -1.78
CA VAL A 210 6.84 19.86 -1.11
C VAL A 210 7.01 20.26 0.36
N SER A 211 6.32 21.32 0.76
CA SER A 211 6.21 21.66 2.19
C SER A 211 5.17 20.72 2.83
N VAL A 212 5.60 19.86 3.74
CA VAL A 212 4.73 18.92 4.42
C VAL A 212 4.62 19.23 5.90
N HIS A 213 3.43 19.04 6.46
CA HIS A 213 3.20 19.02 7.89
C HIS A 213 3.34 17.59 8.39
N ARG A 214 4.22 17.36 9.35
CA ARG A 214 4.58 16.03 9.84
C ARG A 214 4.08 15.82 11.25
N TYR A 215 3.43 14.69 11.48
CA TYR A 215 2.94 14.27 12.79
C TYR A 215 3.31 12.81 13.03
N THR A 216 3.87 12.51 14.18
CA THR A 216 4.24 11.14 14.58
C THR A 216 3.46 10.74 15.82
N TYR A 217 2.80 9.59 15.78
CA TYR A 217 1.98 9.06 16.85
C TYR A 217 2.20 7.54 17.00
N GLU A 218 1.74 7.00 18.13
CA GLU A 218 1.43 5.58 18.20
C GLU A 218 0.37 5.23 17.15
N MET A 219 0.40 4.00 16.63
CA MET A 219 -0.44 3.60 15.49
C MET A 219 -1.93 3.84 15.73
N SER A 220 -2.42 3.53 16.92
CA SER A 220 -3.83 3.76 17.31
C SER A 220 -4.28 5.20 17.10
N LYS A 221 -3.43 6.16 17.48
CA LYS A 221 -3.71 7.58 17.33
C LYS A 221 -3.55 8.06 15.90
N ALA A 222 -2.51 7.59 15.21
CA ALA A 222 -2.27 7.93 13.80
C ALA A 222 -3.47 7.52 12.95
N GLU A 223 -3.98 6.32 13.16
CA GLU A 223 -5.11 5.80 12.42
C GLU A 223 -6.42 6.54 12.70
N GLN A 224 -6.71 6.86 13.96
CA GLN A 224 -7.86 7.68 14.29
C GLN A 224 -7.82 9.05 13.61
N VAL A 225 -6.65 9.70 13.59
CA VAL A 225 -6.47 10.99 12.91
C VAL A 225 -6.63 10.83 11.41
N HIS A 226 -5.99 9.83 10.80
CA HIS A 226 -6.10 9.55 9.38
C HIS A 226 -7.56 9.27 8.97
N ASN A 227 -8.24 8.36 9.64
CA ASN A 227 -9.62 8.02 9.35
C ASN A 227 -10.56 9.23 9.46
N LYS A 228 -10.33 10.07 10.49
CA LYS A 228 -11.08 11.32 10.64
C LYS A 228 -10.81 12.25 9.46
N MET A 229 -9.55 12.46 9.09
CA MET A 229 -9.18 13.33 7.96
C MET A 229 -9.79 12.84 6.65
N MET A 230 -9.78 11.55 6.39
CA MET A 230 -10.37 10.98 5.17
C MET A 230 -11.88 11.21 5.12
N ARG A 231 -12.59 11.14 6.26
CA ARG A 231 -14.02 11.45 6.34
C ARG A 231 -14.31 12.94 6.22
N ASP A 232 -13.46 13.80 6.82
CA ASP A 232 -13.63 15.26 6.74
C ASP A 232 -13.39 15.77 5.31
N LEU A 233 -12.41 15.23 4.60
CA LEU A 233 -12.19 15.52 3.18
C LEU A 233 -13.42 15.16 2.34
N ASP A 234 -14.01 14.01 2.62
CA ASP A 234 -15.24 13.56 1.98
C ASP A 234 -16.41 14.52 2.21
N TYR A 235 -16.59 14.95 3.45
CA TYR A 235 -17.62 15.94 3.81
C TYR A 235 -17.41 17.27 3.09
N MET A 236 -16.16 17.77 3.04
CA MET A 236 -15.84 19.02 2.36
C MET A 236 -16.17 18.97 0.85
N PHE A 237 -15.82 17.88 0.16
CA PHE A 237 -16.18 17.69 -1.23
C PHE A 237 -17.70 17.61 -1.44
N SER A 238 -18.43 17.02 -0.50
CA SER A 238 -19.89 16.95 -0.57
C SER A 238 -20.58 18.31 -0.43
N MET A 239 -20.02 19.19 0.40
CA MET A 239 -20.54 20.56 0.62
C MET A 239 -20.26 21.49 -0.54
N ALA A 240 -19.21 21.25 -1.33
CA ALA A 240 -18.91 22.03 -2.52
C ALA A 240 -19.90 21.80 -3.68
N GLY A 241 -20.91 20.93 -3.48
CA GLY A 241 -21.93 20.65 -4.49
C GLY A 241 -21.44 19.77 -5.65
N GLU A 242 -20.19 19.39 -5.61
CA GLU A 242 -19.61 18.42 -6.53
C GLU A 242 -19.99 17.03 -6.04
N SER A 243 -20.65 16.24 -6.88
CA SER A 243 -20.83 14.82 -6.56
C SER A 243 -19.45 14.19 -6.54
N PRO A 244 -18.90 13.81 -5.35
CA PRO A 244 -17.51 13.34 -5.26
C PRO A 244 -17.26 12.06 -6.04
N SER A 245 -18.33 11.39 -6.48
CA SER A 245 -18.24 10.22 -7.34
C SER A 245 -17.74 10.52 -8.75
N GLN A 246 -17.52 11.78 -9.11
CA GLN A 246 -17.21 12.16 -10.48
C GLN A 246 -16.29 13.38 -10.65
N VAL A 247 -15.44 13.73 -9.68
CA VAL A 247 -14.37 14.68 -9.97
C VAL A 247 -13.40 14.03 -10.93
N THR A 248 -13.60 14.29 -12.19
CA THR A 248 -12.74 13.82 -13.27
C THR A 248 -11.61 14.83 -13.44
N VAL A 249 -10.42 14.47 -12.99
CA VAL A 249 -9.22 15.24 -13.32
C VAL A 249 -8.79 14.86 -14.73
N VAL A 250 -8.86 15.81 -15.64
CA VAL A 250 -8.38 15.64 -17.02
C VAL A 250 -6.94 16.15 -17.08
N ASP A 251 -5.98 15.31 -17.48
CA ASP A 251 -4.60 15.75 -17.69
C ASP A 251 -4.45 16.53 -19.01
N LYS A 252 -3.26 17.09 -19.22
CA LYS A 252 -2.90 17.80 -20.46
C LYS A 252 -3.03 16.95 -21.74
N ASN A 253 -3.13 15.62 -21.62
CA ASN A 253 -3.28 14.67 -22.74
C ASN A 253 -4.73 14.19 -22.89
N GLY A 254 -5.70 14.79 -22.21
CA GLY A 254 -7.10 14.41 -22.27
C GLY A 254 -7.45 13.11 -21.54
N ARG A 255 -6.52 12.53 -20.75
CA ARG A 255 -6.81 11.33 -19.97
C ARG A 255 -7.56 11.73 -18.70
N SER A 256 -8.74 11.17 -18.52
CA SER A 256 -9.54 11.39 -17.33
C SER A 256 -9.21 10.39 -16.23
N SER A 257 -9.05 10.87 -15.00
CA SER A 257 -9.04 10.03 -13.78
C SER A 257 -10.12 10.54 -12.84
N VAL A 258 -10.91 9.61 -12.32
CA VAL A 258 -11.91 9.93 -11.32
C VAL A 258 -11.22 9.99 -9.97
N MET A 259 -11.26 11.14 -9.28
CA MET A 259 -10.86 11.21 -7.87
C MET A 259 -11.80 10.34 -7.04
N SER A 260 -11.26 9.62 -6.09
CA SER A 260 -12.06 8.72 -5.25
C SER A 260 -13.06 9.51 -4.44
N ASN A 261 -14.32 9.08 -4.50
CA ASN A 261 -15.31 9.46 -3.52
C ASN A 261 -14.95 8.75 -2.20
N THR A 262 -14.58 9.52 -1.19
CA THR A 262 -14.29 9.03 0.14
C THR A 262 -15.52 9.03 1.03
N ARG A 263 -16.71 9.35 0.51
CA ARG A 263 -17.97 9.48 1.27
C ARG A 263 -18.24 8.32 2.21
N ASN A 264 -17.81 7.14 1.80
CA ASN A 264 -17.95 5.92 2.58
C ASN A 264 -16.58 5.31 2.84
N TYR A 265 -15.60 6.15 3.22
CA TYR A 265 -14.27 5.67 3.54
C TYR A 265 -14.32 4.54 4.55
N ILE A 266 -13.89 3.38 4.12
CA ILE A 266 -13.81 2.18 4.93
C ILE A 266 -12.33 1.96 5.24
N PRO A 267 -11.89 2.08 6.50
CA PRO A 267 -10.51 1.88 6.87
C PRO A 267 -10.10 0.42 6.80
N LEU A 268 -8.85 0.14 6.44
CA LEU A 268 -8.27 -1.21 6.46
C LEU A 268 -8.33 -1.82 7.86
N ILE A 269 -8.04 -1.02 8.88
CA ILE A 269 -8.22 -1.40 10.29
C ILE A 269 -9.49 -0.71 10.79
N PRO A 270 -10.51 -1.45 11.24
CA PRO A 270 -11.76 -0.87 11.70
C PRO A 270 -11.58 0.08 12.88
N ASP A 271 -12.40 1.13 12.94
CA ASP A 271 -12.40 2.06 14.05
C ASP A 271 -12.57 1.34 15.39
N GLY A 272 -11.79 1.74 16.39
CA GLY A 272 -11.85 1.19 17.75
C GLY A 272 -11.15 -0.17 17.91
N TYR A 273 -10.45 -0.67 16.89
CA TYR A 273 -9.59 -1.86 17.05
C TYR A 273 -8.50 -1.63 18.10
N TRP A 274 -7.83 -0.49 18.00
CA TRP A 274 -6.85 -0.08 18.99
C TRP A 274 -7.57 0.48 20.23
N LYS A 275 -7.65 -0.31 21.28
CA LYS A 275 -8.24 0.09 22.57
C LYS A 275 -7.20 0.67 23.51
#